data_837e854a5bf294a89bcbdd7f1be73435
#
_entry.id   837e854a5bf294a89bcbdd7f1be73435
#
_cell.length_a   1.000
_cell.length_b   1.000
_cell.length_c   1.000
_cell.angle_alpha   90.00
_cell.angle_beta   90.00
_cell.angle_gamma   90.00
#
_symmetry.space_group_name_H-M   'P 1'
#
loop_
_entity.id
_entity.type
_entity.pdbx_description
1 polymer ?
#
loop_
_entity_poly.entity_id
_entity_poly.type
_entity_poly.pdbx_seq_one_letter_code
_entity_poly.pdbx_strand_id
1 'polypeptide(L)'
;FVGSNNELTSQYSVRGGSYDENLIYVNDFEVFRPYLVRSGQQEGLSFINPEMVKGISFYNGGFQAKYGDKLSSVLDIQYKKPKKFGGSAYVSILEQGLQVEGVNKNSKFSYLLGVRNRSNRNLLSRQDTKGNYVPSSADFQALLNYQFSPKWQAELLSNISQTKFTLIPEFSQLTTSVFSPLYSATIGVDIYFEGREKDRYQTNMLGFSLINQPSKKLKLKWMASRFENDEAENVDIIGTYLFGDRDFDKRNPTYGLIVNPLGAGVYQNWARNELNIENWNVSHKGNYDKG
;
A
#
# COMPACT_ATOMS: atom_id res chain seq x y z
N PHE A 1 5.19 -19.63 -9.57
CA PHE A 1 3.97 -19.30 -8.80
C PHE A 1 4.07 -17.86 -8.34
N VAL A 2 2.97 -17.12 -8.48
CA VAL A 2 2.75 -15.80 -7.90
C VAL A 2 1.64 -15.98 -6.88
N GLY A 3 1.88 -15.64 -5.64
CA GLY A 3 0.91 -15.72 -4.56
C GLY A 3 0.58 -14.34 -4.01
N SER A 4 -0.66 -14.12 -3.62
CA SER A 4 -1.07 -12.98 -2.80
C SER A 4 -1.76 -13.48 -1.53
N ASN A 5 -1.66 -12.74 -0.44
CA ASN A 5 -2.22 -13.18 0.84
C ASN A 5 -3.74 -13.06 0.92
N ASN A 6 -4.31 -12.10 0.21
CA ASN A 6 -5.76 -11.90 0.10
C ASN A 6 -6.09 -10.97 -1.09
N GLU A 7 -7.37 -10.84 -1.42
CA GLU A 7 -7.84 -10.00 -2.54
C GLU A 7 -7.79 -8.49 -2.27
N LEU A 8 -7.55 -8.10 -1.03
CA LEU A 8 -7.51 -6.70 -0.62
C LEU A 8 -6.08 -6.12 -0.70
N THR A 9 -5.06 -6.98 -0.88
CA THR A 9 -3.66 -6.56 -0.95
C THR A 9 -3.15 -6.47 -2.38
N SER A 10 -2.31 -5.49 -2.63
CA SER A 10 -1.49 -5.39 -3.85
C SER A 10 -0.12 -6.06 -3.69
N GLN A 11 0.20 -6.56 -2.51
CA GLN A 11 1.42 -7.31 -2.24
C GLN A 11 1.37 -8.68 -2.90
N TYR A 12 2.47 -9.08 -3.50
CA TYR A 12 2.59 -10.39 -4.10
C TYR A 12 3.97 -11.00 -3.81
N SER A 13 4.01 -12.31 -3.68
CA SER A 13 5.24 -13.09 -3.56
C SER A 13 5.48 -13.90 -4.83
N VAL A 14 6.74 -14.08 -5.20
CA VAL A 14 7.14 -14.80 -6.40
C VAL A 14 8.14 -15.87 -6.03
N ARG A 15 7.86 -17.12 -6.40
CA ARG A 15 8.73 -18.28 -6.17
C ARG A 15 9.17 -18.48 -4.71
N GLY A 16 8.30 -18.12 -3.76
CA GLY A 16 8.58 -18.25 -2.33
C GLY A 16 9.41 -17.12 -1.74
N GLY A 17 9.75 -16.10 -2.53
CA GLY A 17 10.38 -14.87 -2.04
C GLY A 17 9.40 -13.97 -1.31
N SER A 18 9.93 -13.06 -0.50
CA SER A 18 9.16 -12.04 0.19
C SER A 18 8.68 -10.95 -0.78
N TYR A 19 7.64 -10.21 -0.42
CA TYR A 19 7.10 -9.13 -1.27
C TYR A 19 8.09 -7.97 -1.48
N ASP A 20 9.01 -7.75 -0.55
CA ASP A 20 10.06 -6.74 -0.63
C ASP A 20 11.23 -7.13 -1.56
N GLU A 21 11.27 -8.37 -2.02
CA GLU A 21 12.21 -8.83 -3.04
C GLU A 21 11.74 -8.54 -4.47
N ASN A 22 10.59 -7.94 -4.65
CA ASN A 22 10.07 -7.55 -5.96
C ASN A 22 10.47 -6.12 -6.31
N LEU A 23 10.87 -5.92 -7.55
CA LEU A 23 11.28 -4.63 -8.11
C LEU A 23 10.14 -4.08 -8.95
N ILE A 24 9.73 -2.85 -8.70
CA ILE A 24 8.65 -2.19 -9.44
C ILE A 24 9.18 -0.93 -10.10
N TYR A 25 8.97 -0.84 -11.40
CA TYR A 25 9.27 0.35 -12.20
C TYR A 25 8.00 0.95 -12.81
N VAL A 26 7.93 2.26 -12.85
CA VAL A 26 6.95 3.01 -13.64
C VAL A 26 7.71 3.96 -14.56
N ASN A 27 7.57 3.81 -15.86
CA ASN A 27 8.28 4.60 -16.89
C ASN A 27 9.81 4.65 -16.66
N ASP A 28 10.41 3.51 -16.28
CA ASP A 28 11.82 3.35 -15.91
C ASP A 28 12.23 3.95 -14.54
N PHE A 29 11.35 4.62 -13.81
CA PHE A 29 11.63 5.05 -12.45
C PHE A 29 11.30 3.92 -11.47
N GLU A 30 12.25 3.62 -10.59
CA GLU A 30 12.03 2.68 -9.50
C GLU A 30 11.05 3.26 -8.50
N VAL A 31 10.07 2.46 -8.10
CA VAL A 31 9.12 2.79 -7.04
C VAL A 31 9.60 2.16 -5.75
N PHE A 32 10.17 2.96 -4.88
CA PHE A 32 10.56 2.54 -3.54
C PHE A 32 9.31 2.37 -2.67
N ARG A 33 9.28 1.32 -1.86
CA ARG A 33 8.16 1.04 -0.95
C ARG A 33 6.77 1.08 -1.62
N PRO A 34 6.54 0.30 -2.67
CA PRO A 34 5.26 0.28 -3.39
C PRO A 34 4.10 -0.25 -2.53
N TYR A 35 4.41 -0.82 -1.36
CA TYR A 35 3.48 -1.40 -0.40
C TYR A 35 3.76 -0.86 1.00
N LEU A 36 2.70 -0.74 1.81
CA LEU A 36 2.86 -0.43 3.22
C LEU A 36 3.48 -1.61 3.98
N VAL A 37 4.35 -1.31 4.94
CA VAL A 37 5.16 -2.30 5.67
C VAL A 37 4.32 -3.14 6.63
N ARG A 38 3.17 -2.67 7.07
CA ARG A 38 2.30 -3.41 8.00
C ARG A 38 1.54 -4.52 7.30
N SER A 39 1.73 -5.72 7.84
CA SER A 39 1.18 -6.96 7.30
C SER A 39 -0.33 -7.08 7.46
N GLY A 40 -1.00 -7.44 6.39
CA GLY A 40 -2.19 -8.27 6.40
C GLY A 40 -3.53 -7.60 6.63
N GLN A 41 -3.61 -6.38 7.13
CA GLN A 41 -4.88 -5.69 7.38
C GLN A 41 -4.97 -4.28 6.79
N GLN A 42 -3.87 -3.76 6.29
CA GLN A 42 -3.77 -2.36 5.87
C GLN A 42 -3.41 -2.27 4.41
N GLU A 43 -4.41 -2.13 3.60
CA GLU A 43 -4.21 -2.01 2.19
C GLU A 43 -4.48 -0.57 1.76
N GLY A 44 -3.38 0.15 1.60
CA GLY A 44 -3.38 1.39 0.87
C GLY A 44 -3.65 1.17 -0.62
N LEU A 45 -3.69 2.25 -1.36
CA LEU A 45 -3.64 2.20 -2.81
C LEU A 45 -2.29 1.61 -3.24
N SER A 46 -2.32 0.70 -4.22
CA SER A 46 -1.10 0.40 -4.98
C SER A 46 -0.57 1.68 -5.59
N PHE A 47 0.76 1.84 -5.65
CA PHE A 47 1.36 2.96 -6.39
C PHE A 47 0.82 3.04 -7.83
N ILE A 48 0.58 1.89 -8.45
CA ILE A 48 0.14 1.79 -9.83
C ILE A 48 -1.32 2.23 -9.95
N ASN A 49 -1.58 3.22 -10.77
CA ASN A 49 -2.93 3.58 -11.19
C ASN A 49 -3.29 2.82 -12.48
N PRO A 50 -4.20 1.82 -12.43
CA PRO A 50 -4.54 1.00 -13.58
C PRO A 50 -5.05 1.78 -14.79
N GLU A 51 -5.81 2.87 -14.55
CA GLU A 51 -6.36 3.72 -15.60
C GLU A 51 -5.28 4.45 -16.40
N MET A 52 -4.09 4.61 -15.83
CA MET A 52 -2.94 5.24 -16.51
C MET A 52 -2.07 4.24 -17.25
N VAL A 53 -2.23 2.94 -17.03
CA VAL A 53 -1.35 1.89 -17.57
C VAL A 53 -1.60 1.66 -19.05
N LYS A 54 -0.52 1.62 -19.84
CA LYS A 54 -0.49 1.19 -21.23
C LYS A 54 -0.12 -0.28 -21.36
N GLY A 55 0.85 -0.72 -20.60
CA GLY A 55 1.38 -2.09 -20.67
C GLY A 55 2.22 -2.44 -19.45
N ILE A 56 2.31 -3.73 -19.20
CA ILE A 56 3.04 -4.31 -18.09
C ILE A 56 3.95 -5.40 -18.63
N SER A 57 5.21 -5.39 -18.21
CA SER A 57 6.17 -6.46 -18.43
C SER A 57 6.53 -7.07 -17.07
N PHE A 58 6.27 -8.35 -16.90
CA PHE A 58 6.56 -9.08 -15.68
C PHE A 58 7.65 -10.11 -15.91
N TYR A 59 8.69 -10.05 -15.11
CA TYR A 59 9.82 -10.96 -15.15
C TYR A 59 9.93 -11.71 -13.82
N ASN A 60 9.80 -13.00 -13.84
CA ASN A 60 9.86 -13.88 -12.66
C ASN A 60 11.18 -14.64 -12.53
N GLY A 61 12.26 -14.07 -13.02
CA GLY A 61 13.62 -14.60 -13.09
C GLY A 61 14.24 -14.36 -14.46
N GLY A 62 15.55 -14.40 -14.55
CA GLY A 62 16.28 -14.16 -15.79
C GLY A 62 16.09 -12.76 -16.36
N PHE A 63 15.89 -11.77 -15.50
CA PHE A 63 15.67 -10.40 -15.93
C PHE A 63 16.91 -9.80 -16.59
N GLN A 64 16.67 -8.80 -17.42
CA GLN A 64 17.74 -8.07 -18.10
C GLN A 64 18.70 -7.42 -17.08
N ALA A 65 19.99 -7.30 -17.43
CA ALA A 65 21.03 -6.72 -16.57
C ALA A 65 20.75 -5.27 -16.12
N LYS A 66 19.81 -4.56 -16.76
CA LYS A 66 19.37 -3.22 -16.34
C LYS A 66 18.59 -3.20 -15.02
N TYR A 67 18.09 -4.36 -14.57
CA TYR A 67 17.36 -4.51 -13.33
C TYR A 67 18.28 -5.18 -12.30
N GLY A 68 18.65 -4.46 -11.25
CA GLY A 68 19.50 -4.93 -10.16
C GLY A 68 18.75 -4.98 -8.82
N ASP A 69 19.45 -5.42 -7.78
CA ASP A 69 19.10 -5.33 -6.35
C ASP A 69 17.94 -6.18 -5.81
N LYS A 70 17.17 -6.86 -6.65
CA LYS A 70 16.05 -7.69 -6.19
C LYS A 70 16.15 -9.10 -6.75
N LEU A 71 15.66 -10.09 -5.97
CA LEU A 71 15.91 -11.51 -6.22
C LEU A 71 14.71 -12.22 -6.85
N SER A 72 13.48 -11.78 -6.58
CA SER A 72 12.30 -12.57 -6.91
C SER A 72 11.64 -12.19 -8.23
N SER A 73 11.36 -10.92 -8.46
CA SER A 73 10.72 -10.47 -9.70
C SER A 73 10.95 -9.02 -10.06
N VAL A 74 10.64 -8.69 -11.31
CA VAL A 74 10.57 -7.30 -11.80
C VAL A 74 9.24 -7.06 -12.46
N LEU A 75 8.56 -5.99 -12.07
CA LEU A 75 7.34 -5.47 -12.67
C LEU A 75 7.65 -4.12 -13.32
N ASP A 76 7.74 -4.10 -14.64
CA ASP A 76 8.01 -2.87 -15.42
C ASP A 76 6.72 -2.40 -16.06
N ILE A 77 6.26 -1.22 -15.66
CA ILE A 77 4.99 -0.64 -16.01
C ILE A 77 5.22 0.60 -16.85
N GLN A 78 4.51 0.65 -17.98
CA GLN A 78 4.53 1.79 -18.86
C GLN A 78 3.18 2.48 -18.83
N TYR A 79 3.16 3.77 -18.52
CA TYR A 79 1.96 4.59 -18.59
C TYR A 79 1.65 5.03 -20.04
N LYS A 80 0.39 5.35 -20.28
CA LYS A 80 -0.10 5.83 -21.58
C LYS A 80 0.63 7.12 -21.99
N LYS A 81 0.84 7.27 -23.30
CA LYS A 81 1.22 8.56 -23.91
C LYS A 81 0.03 9.04 -24.74
N PRO A 82 -0.74 10.00 -24.24
CA PRO A 82 -1.96 10.45 -24.89
C PRO A 82 -1.71 11.04 -26.26
N LYS A 83 -2.61 10.72 -27.22
CA LYS A 83 -2.60 11.26 -28.58
C LYS A 83 -3.82 12.11 -28.88
N LYS A 84 -4.83 12.07 -28.02
CA LYS A 84 -6.08 12.82 -28.11
C LYS A 84 -6.58 13.13 -26.70
N PHE A 85 -7.52 14.05 -26.60
CA PHE A 85 -8.23 14.27 -25.33
C PHE A 85 -9.10 13.06 -25.02
N GLY A 86 -9.11 12.67 -23.74
CA GLY A 86 -9.91 11.58 -23.22
C GLY A 86 -9.91 11.59 -21.69
N GLY A 87 -10.68 10.70 -21.11
CA GLY A 87 -10.73 10.51 -19.66
C GLY A 87 -11.65 9.37 -19.31
N SER A 88 -11.54 8.90 -18.06
CA SER A 88 -12.40 7.90 -17.44
C SER A 88 -12.73 8.28 -16.02
N ALA A 89 -13.90 7.88 -15.56
CA ALA A 89 -14.29 7.98 -14.17
C ALA A 89 -14.94 6.66 -13.75
N TYR A 90 -14.65 6.22 -12.53
CA TYR A 90 -15.23 5.01 -11.99
C TYR A 90 -15.53 5.17 -10.51
N VAL A 91 -16.53 4.41 -10.06
CA VAL A 91 -16.92 4.30 -8.66
C VAL A 91 -17.18 2.84 -8.36
N SER A 92 -16.54 2.30 -7.34
CA SER A 92 -16.76 0.97 -6.81
C SER A 92 -16.99 1.02 -5.29
N ILE A 93 -17.25 -0.15 -4.68
CA ILE A 93 -17.43 -0.24 -3.22
C ILE A 93 -16.16 0.14 -2.45
N LEU A 94 -14.99 -0.08 -3.05
CA LEU A 94 -13.70 0.11 -2.40
C LEU A 94 -12.97 1.36 -2.87
N GLU A 95 -13.18 1.78 -4.11
CA GLU A 95 -12.37 2.79 -4.75
C GLU A 95 -13.18 3.64 -5.71
N GLN A 96 -12.82 4.90 -5.81
CA GLN A 96 -13.30 5.81 -6.82
C GLN A 96 -12.12 6.54 -7.46
N GLY A 97 -12.22 6.81 -8.74
CA GLY A 97 -11.14 7.46 -9.47
C GLY A 97 -11.61 8.25 -10.67
N LEU A 98 -10.77 9.19 -11.03
CA LEU A 98 -10.90 10.03 -12.21
C LEU A 98 -9.56 10.07 -12.92
N GLN A 99 -9.58 9.87 -14.24
CA GLN A 99 -8.41 10.02 -15.09
C GLN A 99 -8.74 10.98 -16.22
N VAL A 100 -7.82 11.89 -16.53
CA VAL A 100 -7.92 12.83 -17.64
C VAL A 100 -6.62 12.81 -18.41
N GLU A 101 -6.71 12.74 -19.74
CA GLU A 101 -5.56 12.73 -20.62
C GLU A 101 -5.76 13.68 -21.80
N GLY A 102 -4.66 14.17 -22.35
CA GLY A 102 -4.76 15.05 -23.51
C GLY A 102 -3.42 15.38 -24.14
N VAL A 103 -3.53 16.01 -25.29
CA VAL A 103 -2.40 16.52 -26.07
C VAL A 103 -2.75 17.88 -26.62
N ASN A 104 -1.79 18.78 -26.69
CA ASN A 104 -1.99 20.09 -27.28
C ASN A 104 -2.09 20.02 -28.82
N LYS A 105 -2.60 21.09 -29.44
CA LYS A 105 -2.83 21.17 -30.91
C LYS A 105 -1.57 20.85 -31.73
N ASN A 106 -0.40 21.19 -31.25
CA ASN A 106 0.88 20.96 -31.90
C ASN A 106 1.50 19.58 -31.61
N SER A 107 0.80 18.74 -30.87
CA SER A 107 1.26 17.41 -30.41
C SER A 107 2.62 17.40 -29.69
N LYS A 108 3.07 18.59 -29.22
CA LYS A 108 4.34 18.71 -28.48
C LYS A 108 4.21 18.48 -26.99
N PHE A 109 3.05 18.77 -26.41
CA PHE A 109 2.79 18.59 -25.00
C PHE A 109 1.64 17.61 -24.79
N SER A 110 1.87 16.56 -24.01
CA SER A 110 0.82 15.66 -23.57
C SER A 110 0.82 15.50 -22.06
N TYR A 111 -0.36 15.28 -21.52
CA TYR A 111 -0.58 15.09 -20.09
C TYR A 111 -1.50 13.91 -19.83
N LEU A 112 -1.22 13.22 -18.74
CA LEU A 112 -2.02 12.14 -18.18
C LEU A 112 -2.09 12.38 -16.69
N LEU A 113 -3.29 12.62 -16.18
CA LEU A 113 -3.55 12.96 -14.79
C LEU A 113 -4.52 11.93 -14.21
N GLY A 114 -4.28 11.49 -12.98
CA GLY A 114 -5.14 10.55 -12.30
C GLY A 114 -5.31 10.93 -10.83
N VAL A 115 -6.52 10.80 -10.32
CA VAL A 115 -6.87 10.95 -8.90
C VAL A 115 -7.62 9.72 -8.47
N ARG A 116 -7.27 9.15 -7.32
CA ARG A 116 -7.99 8.04 -6.72
C ARG A 116 -8.23 8.28 -5.25
N ASN A 117 -9.33 7.72 -4.76
CA ASN A 117 -9.63 7.61 -3.34
C ASN A 117 -10.13 6.20 -3.05
N ARG A 118 -9.58 5.57 -2.02
CA ARG A 118 -9.93 4.21 -1.59
C ARG A 118 -10.29 4.22 -0.11
N SER A 119 -11.37 3.52 0.23
CA SER A 119 -11.76 3.29 1.61
C SER A 119 -12.42 1.93 1.74
N ASN A 120 -11.85 1.08 2.58
CA ASN A 120 -12.36 -0.28 2.82
C ASN A 120 -13.35 -0.33 4.00
N ARG A 121 -13.79 0.83 4.52
CA ARG A 121 -14.63 0.93 5.71
C ARG A 121 -15.87 0.04 5.65
N ASN A 122 -16.58 0.06 4.53
CA ASN A 122 -17.84 -0.67 4.38
C ASN A 122 -17.67 -2.20 4.30
N LEU A 123 -16.50 -2.66 3.89
CA LEU A 123 -16.20 -4.09 3.80
C LEU A 123 -15.70 -4.63 5.14
N LEU A 124 -14.82 -3.90 5.79
CA LEU A 124 -14.17 -4.32 7.03
C LEU A 124 -15.09 -4.23 8.26
N SER A 125 -16.05 -3.30 8.25
CA SER A 125 -17.08 -3.20 9.31
C SER A 125 -18.03 -4.40 9.38
N ARG A 126 -18.00 -5.30 8.41
CA ARG A 126 -18.78 -6.54 8.38
C ARG A 126 -17.98 -7.78 8.76
N GLN A 127 -16.69 -7.66 8.97
CA GLN A 127 -15.86 -8.76 9.44
C GLN A 127 -15.85 -8.76 10.96
N ASP A 128 -15.86 -9.94 11.58
CA ASP A 128 -15.64 -10.15 13.03
C ASP A 128 -14.19 -9.81 13.39
N THR A 129 -13.80 -8.57 13.22
CA THR A 129 -12.51 -8.06 13.64
C THR A 129 -12.62 -7.56 15.07
N LYS A 130 -11.58 -7.80 15.88
CA LYS A 130 -11.51 -7.37 17.29
C LYS A 130 -11.37 -5.84 17.46
N GLY A 131 -12.02 -5.05 16.58
CA GLY A 131 -11.94 -3.59 16.62
C GLY A 131 -12.49 -2.93 15.36
N ASN A 132 -12.82 -1.66 15.48
CA ASN A 132 -13.29 -0.84 14.36
C ASN A 132 -12.08 -0.34 13.57
N TYR A 133 -11.91 -0.87 12.38
CA TYR A 133 -10.76 -0.67 11.52
C TYR A 133 -11.13 0.18 10.30
N VAL A 134 -10.50 1.34 10.15
CA VAL A 134 -10.85 2.29 9.08
C VAL A 134 -9.60 2.74 8.30
N PRO A 135 -9.22 2.01 7.25
CA PRO A 135 -8.21 2.49 6.30
C PRO A 135 -8.82 3.44 5.28
N SER A 136 -8.07 4.45 4.90
CA SER A 136 -8.39 5.34 3.79
C SER A 136 -7.12 5.78 3.08
N SER A 137 -7.17 5.84 1.75
CA SER A 137 -6.04 6.25 0.92
C SER A 137 -6.50 7.16 -0.20
N ALA A 138 -5.70 8.14 -0.53
CA ALA A 138 -5.91 8.99 -1.69
C ALA A 138 -4.58 9.24 -2.40
N ASP A 139 -4.61 9.32 -3.72
CA ASP A 139 -3.45 9.72 -4.50
C ASP A 139 -3.81 10.64 -5.68
N PHE A 140 -2.81 11.41 -6.07
CA PHE A 140 -2.76 12.16 -7.30
C PHE A 140 -1.52 11.76 -8.08
N GLN A 141 -1.68 11.41 -9.35
CA GLN A 141 -0.58 11.08 -10.24
C GLN A 141 -0.62 11.90 -11.50
N ALA A 142 0.55 12.27 -11.99
CA ALA A 142 0.70 13.03 -13.21
C ALA A 142 1.87 12.49 -14.05
N LEU A 143 1.64 12.34 -15.35
CA LEU A 143 2.68 12.12 -16.34
C LEU A 143 2.59 13.20 -17.40
N LEU A 144 3.61 14.06 -17.45
CA LEU A 144 3.70 15.15 -18.43
C LEU A 144 4.82 14.85 -19.41
N ASN A 145 4.57 15.03 -20.68
CA ASN A 145 5.57 14.86 -21.74
C ASN A 145 5.66 16.13 -22.58
N TYR A 146 6.87 16.53 -22.90
CA TYR A 146 7.12 17.66 -23.77
C TYR A 146 8.18 17.33 -24.85
N GLN A 147 7.78 17.45 -26.10
CA GLN A 147 8.64 17.23 -27.27
C GLN A 147 9.26 18.56 -27.72
N PHE A 148 10.50 18.80 -27.36
CA PHE A 148 11.23 20.03 -27.76
C PHE A 148 11.53 20.05 -29.26
N SER A 149 11.96 18.88 -29.77
CA SER A 149 12.29 18.68 -31.18
C SER A 149 12.05 17.21 -31.58
N PRO A 150 12.15 16.82 -32.83
CA PRO A 150 12.03 15.41 -33.23
C PRO A 150 12.99 14.45 -32.53
N LYS A 151 14.09 14.98 -32.00
CA LYS A 151 15.13 14.20 -31.29
C LYS A 151 15.13 14.34 -29.78
N TRP A 152 14.46 15.35 -29.22
CA TRP A 152 14.51 15.67 -27.79
C TRP A 152 13.12 15.68 -27.15
N GLN A 153 12.97 14.95 -26.06
CA GLN A 153 11.75 14.90 -25.27
C GLN A 153 12.10 14.97 -23.78
N ALA A 154 11.29 15.68 -23.00
CA ALA A 154 11.27 15.57 -21.54
C ALA A 154 10.02 14.85 -21.07
N GLU A 155 10.16 14.15 -19.95
CA GLU A 155 9.07 13.48 -19.26
C GLU A 155 9.16 13.79 -17.76
N LEU A 156 8.04 14.13 -17.14
CA LEU A 156 7.89 14.36 -15.71
C LEU A 156 6.82 13.42 -15.18
N LEU A 157 7.21 12.55 -14.24
CA LEU A 157 6.31 11.68 -13.48
C LEU A 157 6.20 12.22 -12.06
N SER A 158 4.98 12.36 -11.56
CA SER A 158 4.72 12.74 -10.18
C SER A 158 3.69 11.82 -9.54
N ASN A 159 3.90 11.49 -8.28
CA ASN A 159 2.92 10.85 -7.41
C ASN A 159 2.93 11.54 -6.05
N ILE A 160 1.75 11.91 -5.59
CA ILE A 160 1.51 12.40 -4.23
C ILE A 160 0.40 11.52 -3.64
N SER A 161 0.70 10.81 -2.57
CA SER A 161 -0.27 9.90 -1.95
C SER A 161 -0.27 10.02 -0.44
N GLN A 162 -1.43 9.78 0.16
CA GLN A 162 -1.60 9.72 1.60
C GLN A 162 -2.47 8.53 1.96
N THR A 163 -2.00 7.73 2.91
CA THR A 163 -2.78 6.67 3.55
C THR A 163 -2.93 6.98 5.02
N LYS A 164 -4.14 6.87 5.52
CA LYS A 164 -4.50 6.99 6.95
C LYS A 164 -5.10 5.69 7.41
N PHE A 165 -4.80 5.36 8.64
CA PHE A 165 -5.32 4.21 9.31
C PHE A 165 -5.79 4.60 10.71
N THR A 166 -6.94 4.08 11.11
CA THR A 166 -7.44 4.23 12.49
C THR A 166 -7.95 2.89 12.97
N LEU A 167 -7.49 2.45 14.12
CA LEU A 167 -7.99 1.30 14.84
C LEU A 167 -8.56 1.75 16.19
N ILE A 168 -9.81 1.40 16.44
CA ILE A 168 -10.49 1.56 17.72
C ILE A 168 -10.78 0.16 18.21
N PRO A 169 -10.02 -0.36 19.19
CA PRO A 169 -10.24 -1.70 19.71
C PRO A 169 -11.59 -1.79 20.41
N GLU A 170 -12.25 -2.91 20.25
CA GLU A 170 -13.52 -3.21 20.91
C GLU A 170 -13.32 -4.16 22.06
N PHE A 171 -14.35 -4.29 22.91
CA PHE A 171 -14.39 -5.26 23.98
C PHE A 171 -14.00 -6.65 23.48
N SER A 172 -13.13 -7.35 24.21
CA SER A 172 -12.66 -8.67 23.85
C SER A 172 -12.88 -9.64 24.99
N GLN A 173 -13.48 -10.79 24.66
CA GLN A 173 -13.62 -11.93 25.57
C GLN A 173 -12.75 -13.08 25.08
N LEU A 174 -11.84 -13.52 25.95
CA LEU A 174 -11.03 -14.71 25.74
C LEU A 174 -11.45 -15.77 26.74
N THR A 175 -11.50 -17.02 26.32
CA THR A 175 -11.86 -18.12 27.18
C THR A 175 -10.97 -19.31 26.85
N THR A 176 -10.48 -19.94 27.91
CA THR A 176 -9.75 -21.22 27.82
C THR A 176 -10.27 -22.18 28.88
N SER A 177 -10.36 -23.45 28.55
CA SER A 177 -10.73 -24.50 29.46
C SER A 177 -9.48 -25.27 29.86
N VAL A 178 -9.28 -25.38 31.18
CA VAL A 178 -8.22 -26.19 31.79
C VAL A 178 -8.87 -27.47 32.28
N PHE A 179 -8.41 -28.58 31.78
CA PHE A 179 -8.87 -29.91 32.21
C PHE A 179 -7.74 -30.65 32.92
N SER A 180 -8.02 -31.12 34.12
CA SER A 180 -7.16 -32.00 34.88
C SER A 180 -8.01 -33.18 35.42
N PRO A 181 -7.46 -34.36 35.64
CA PRO A 181 -8.18 -35.48 36.29
C PRO A 181 -8.81 -35.14 37.62
N LEU A 182 -8.34 -34.09 38.29
CA LEU A 182 -8.81 -33.68 39.61
C LEU A 182 -9.80 -32.53 39.58
N TYR A 183 -9.79 -31.71 38.50
CA TYR A 183 -10.70 -30.58 38.36
C TYR A 183 -10.77 -30.12 36.90
N SER A 184 -11.88 -29.49 36.53
CA SER A 184 -12.01 -28.71 35.30
C SER A 184 -12.40 -27.29 35.68
N ALA A 185 -11.73 -26.33 35.07
CA ALA A 185 -12.07 -24.92 35.20
C ALA A 185 -12.09 -24.24 33.83
N THR A 186 -13.01 -23.33 33.67
CA THR A 186 -13.05 -22.47 32.47
C THR A 186 -12.68 -21.07 32.88
N ILE A 187 -11.49 -20.68 32.46
CA ILE A 187 -10.93 -19.36 32.77
C ILE A 187 -11.28 -18.42 31.61
N GLY A 188 -11.88 -17.30 31.96
CA GLY A 188 -12.17 -16.20 31.06
C GLY A 188 -11.31 -14.98 31.34
N VAL A 189 -11.05 -14.21 30.29
CA VAL A 189 -10.47 -12.85 30.37
C VAL A 189 -11.39 -11.92 29.61
N ASP A 190 -11.90 -10.92 30.28
CA ASP A 190 -12.68 -9.82 29.71
C ASP A 190 -11.80 -8.58 29.64
N ILE A 191 -11.65 -7.99 28.45
CA ILE A 191 -10.80 -6.83 28.24
C ILE A 191 -11.64 -5.68 27.69
N TYR A 192 -11.68 -4.59 28.43
CA TYR A 192 -12.33 -3.34 28.07
C TYR A 192 -11.25 -2.39 27.57
N PHE A 193 -11.39 -1.94 26.32
CA PHE A 193 -10.42 -1.05 25.69
C PHE A 193 -10.93 0.38 25.65
N GLU A 194 -9.99 1.31 25.85
CA GLU A 194 -10.17 2.73 25.61
C GLU A 194 -9.03 3.25 24.74
N GLY A 195 -9.27 4.34 24.00
CA GLY A 195 -8.27 4.93 23.13
C GLY A 195 -8.30 4.40 21.71
N ARG A 196 -7.20 4.60 20.98
CA ARG A 196 -7.11 4.27 19.56
C ARG A 196 -5.68 4.30 19.04
N GLU A 197 -5.48 3.68 17.89
CA GLU A 197 -4.31 3.84 17.05
C GLU A 197 -4.65 4.71 15.83
N LYS A 198 -3.75 5.61 15.47
CA LYS A 198 -3.85 6.46 14.28
C LYS A 198 -2.51 6.50 13.57
N ASP A 199 -2.50 6.02 12.34
CA ASP A 199 -1.32 6.04 11.51
C ASP A 199 -1.55 6.89 10.27
N ARG A 200 -0.47 7.52 9.82
CA ARG A 200 -0.44 8.31 8.59
C ARG A 200 0.85 8.00 7.84
N TYR A 201 0.69 7.71 6.56
CA TYR A 201 1.76 7.49 5.61
C TYR A 201 1.57 8.44 4.45
N GLN A 202 2.55 9.26 4.18
CA GLN A 202 2.53 10.21 3.06
C GLN A 202 3.72 9.93 2.16
N THR A 203 3.46 9.73 0.87
CA THR A 203 4.50 9.44 -0.12
C THR A 203 4.46 10.49 -1.22
N ASN A 204 5.62 11.08 -1.51
CA ASN A 204 5.84 12.01 -2.60
C ASN A 204 6.93 11.44 -3.50
N MET A 205 6.66 11.35 -4.79
CA MET A 205 7.65 10.95 -5.79
C MET A 205 7.61 11.91 -6.97
N LEU A 206 8.79 12.36 -7.36
CA LEU A 206 8.99 13.17 -8.54
C LEU A 206 10.11 12.55 -9.38
N GLY A 207 9.83 12.23 -10.63
CA GLY A 207 10.80 11.69 -11.57
C GLY A 207 10.86 12.56 -12.83
N PHE A 208 12.05 12.98 -13.21
CA PHE A 208 12.31 13.72 -14.44
C PHE A 208 13.20 12.91 -15.35
N SER A 209 12.87 12.84 -16.64
CA SER A 209 13.75 12.27 -17.63
C SER A 209 13.89 13.16 -18.86
N LEU A 210 15.12 13.22 -19.36
CA LEU A 210 15.46 13.85 -20.63
C LEU A 210 15.86 12.75 -21.62
N ILE A 211 15.18 12.69 -22.73
CA ILE A 211 15.35 11.65 -23.74
C ILE A 211 15.88 12.28 -25.01
N ASN A 212 16.98 11.75 -25.52
CA ASN A 212 17.56 12.11 -26.80
C ASN A 212 17.57 10.90 -27.75
N GLN A 213 17.06 11.06 -28.94
CA GLN A 213 17.08 10.05 -29.99
C GLN A 213 17.75 10.63 -31.25
N PRO A 214 19.10 10.70 -31.27
CA PRO A 214 19.83 11.30 -32.40
C PRO A 214 19.65 10.55 -33.71
N SER A 215 19.39 9.22 -33.66
CA SER A 215 19.11 8.37 -34.80
C SER A 215 18.05 7.31 -34.44
N LYS A 216 17.55 6.59 -35.46
CA LYS A 216 16.63 5.46 -35.27
C LYS A 216 17.25 4.32 -34.42
N LYS A 217 18.59 4.20 -34.47
CA LYS A 217 19.34 3.14 -33.79
C LYS A 217 19.82 3.48 -32.38
N LEU A 218 19.89 4.78 -32.01
CA LEU A 218 20.43 5.20 -30.73
C LEU A 218 19.40 6.01 -29.95
N LYS A 219 19.12 5.59 -28.73
CA LYS A 219 18.29 6.32 -27.75
C LYS A 219 19.06 6.46 -26.45
N LEU A 220 19.16 7.67 -25.95
CA LEU A 220 19.79 8.03 -24.68
C LEU A 220 18.72 8.60 -23.75
N LYS A 221 18.74 8.23 -22.48
CA LYS A 221 17.80 8.70 -21.45
C LYS A 221 18.57 9.03 -20.19
N TRP A 222 18.52 10.27 -19.74
CA TRP A 222 19.03 10.74 -18.44
C TRP A 222 17.83 10.88 -17.52
N MET A 223 17.98 10.43 -16.30
CA MET A 223 16.88 10.34 -15.34
C MET A 223 17.36 10.82 -13.97
N ALA A 224 16.50 11.56 -13.29
CA ALA A 224 16.65 11.90 -11.89
C ALA A 224 15.30 11.74 -11.20
N SER A 225 15.28 11.17 -10.01
CA SER A 225 14.07 11.07 -9.20
C SER A 225 14.37 11.35 -7.73
N ARG A 226 13.36 11.91 -7.06
CA ARG A 226 13.28 12.05 -5.61
C ARG A 226 12.08 11.27 -5.12
N PHE A 227 12.29 10.47 -4.11
CA PHE A 227 11.26 9.78 -3.37
C PHE A 227 11.33 10.23 -1.92
N GLU A 228 10.19 10.53 -1.33
CA GLU A 228 10.05 10.93 0.06
C GLU A 228 8.87 10.19 0.66
N ASN A 229 9.04 9.67 1.86
CA ASN A 229 7.98 9.00 2.58
C ASN A 229 8.04 9.40 4.05
N ASP A 230 6.94 10.00 4.53
CA ASP A 230 6.73 10.37 5.93
C ASP A 230 5.75 9.42 6.58
N GLU A 231 6.16 8.80 7.67
CA GLU A 231 5.34 7.88 8.44
C GLU A 231 5.18 8.40 9.87
N ALA A 232 3.96 8.37 10.37
CA ALA A 232 3.64 8.67 11.75
C ALA A 232 2.67 7.61 12.29
N GLU A 233 3.06 6.91 13.33
CA GLU A 233 2.26 5.89 14.01
C GLU A 233 2.03 6.33 15.45
N ASN A 234 0.76 6.55 15.79
CA ASN A 234 0.35 7.03 17.10
C ASN A 234 -0.59 6.01 17.73
N VAL A 235 -0.09 5.30 18.72
CA VAL A 235 -0.85 4.35 19.51
C VAL A 235 -1.11 4.96 20.88
N ASP A 236 -2.36 4.89 21.34
CA ASP A 236 -2.79 5.30 22.67
C ASP A 236 -3.99 4.44 23.06
N ILE A 237 -3.70 3.26 23.58
CA ILE A 237 -4.68 2.23 23.91
C ILE A 237 -4.46 1.79 25.33
N ILE A 238 -5.53 1.81 26.12
CA ILE A 238 -5.59 1.27 27.46
C ILE A 238 -6.55 0.10 27.43
N GLY A 239 -6.13 -1.04 27.98
CA GLY A 239 -6.96 -2.22 28.18
C GLY A 239 -7.08 -2.52 29.67
N THR A 240 -8.27 -2.39 30.21
CA THR A 240 -8.58 -2.87 31.57
C THR A 240 -9.10 -4.28 31.47
N TYR A 241 -8.45 -5.22 32.15
CA TYR A 241 -8.85 -6.62 32.09
C TYR A 241 -9.25 -7.17 33.43
N LEU A 242 -10.22 -8.09 33.37
CA LEU A 242 -10.65 -8.94 34.48
C LEU A 242 -10.46 -10.39 34.05
N PHE A 243 -9.84 -11.24 34.87
CA PHE A 243 -9.77 -12.66 34.58
C PHE A 243 -10.22 -13.50 35.83
N GLY A 244 -10.80 -14.66 35.54
CA GLY A 244 -11.31 -15.56 36.56
C GLY A 244 -12.16 -16.68 35.95
N ASP A 245 -12.86 -17.40 36.83
CA ASP A 245 -13.76 -18.47 36.39
C ASP A 245 -14.96 -17.87 35.68
N ARG A 246 -15.25 -18.38 34.47
CA ARG A 246 -16.39 -17.96 33.67
C ARG A 246 -17.51 -18.99 33.81
N ASP A 247 -18.73 -18.50 34.08
CA ASP A 247 -19.92 -19.34 34.12
C ASP A 247 -20.37 -19.76 32.72
N PHE A 248 -20.40 -21.07 32.49
CA PHE A 248 -20.90 -21.67 31.25
C PHE A 248 -22.19 -22.47 31.43
N ASP A 249 -22.81 -22.45 32.62
CA ASP A 249 -24.12 -23.05 32.80
C ASP A 249 -25.21 -22.12 32.27
N LYS A 250 -25.79 -22.50 31.12
CA LYS A 250 -26.86 -21.72 30.44
C LYS A 250 -28.11 -21.51 31.32
N ARG A 251 -28.25 -22.26 32.40
CA ARG A 251 -29.37 -22.11 33.35
C ARG A 251 -29.13 -20.97 34.35
N ASN A 252 -27.92 -20.51 34.46
CA ASN A 252 -27.59 -19.43 35.36
C ASN A 252 -27.78 -18.05 34.74
N PRO A 253 -28.27 -17.07 35.50
CA PRO A 253 -28.35 -15.69 35.00
C PRO A 253 -26.98 -15.04 34.76
N THR A 254 -25.92 -15.66 35.26
CA THR A 254 -24.51 -15.23 35.12
C THR A 254 -23.81 -15.90 33.93
N TYR A 255 -24.55 -16.63 33.10
CA TYR A 255 -23.96 -17.29 31.92
C TYR A 255 -23.13 -16.33 31.07
N GLY A 256 -21.87 -16.68 30.82
CA GLY A 256 -20.92 -15.88 30.06
C GLY A 256 -20.17 -14.83 30.87
N LEU A 257 -20.51 -14.61 32.12
CA LEU A 257 -19.80 -13.65 33.03
C LEU A 257 -18.69 -14.32 33.83
N ILE A 258 -17.73 -13.53 34.25
CA ILE A 258 -16.74 -13.96 35.25
C ILE A 258 -17.39 -13.89 36.62
N VAL A 259 -17.58 -15.05 37.27
CA VAL A 259 -18.27 -15.17 38.56
C VAL A 259 -17.31 -15.28 39.71
N ASN A 260 -16.08 -15.70 39.50
CA ASN A 260 -15.06 -15.80 40.48
C ASN A 260 -13.78 -15.10 40.01
N PRO A 261 -13.64 -13.80 40.22
CA PRO A 261 -12.48 -13.05 39.74
C PRO A 261 -11.21 -13.48 40.48
N LEU A 262 -10.20 -13.87 39.74
CA LEU A 262 -8.86 -14.24 40.25
C LEU A 262 -7.89 -13.08 40.18
N GLY A 263 -8.15 -12.10 39.29
CA GLY A 263 -7.34 -10.90 39.19
C GLY A 263 -7.86 -9.90 38.17
N ALA A 264 -7.40 -8.68 38.29
CA ALA A 264 -7.68 -7.59 37.37
C ALA A 264 -6.40 -6.77 37.19
N GLY A 265 -6.31 -6.08 36.07
CA GLY A 265 -5.18 -5.21 35.79
C GLY A 265 -5.44 -4.26 34.63
N VAL A 266 -4.45 -3.43 34.38
CA VAL A 266 -4.46 -2.46 33.31
C VAL A 266 -3.25 -2.72 32.43
N TYR A 267 -3.49 -2.76 31.14
CA TYR A 267 -2.48 -2.77 30.09
C TYR A 267 -2.53 -1.45 29.34
N GLN A 268 -1.39 -0.83 29.15
CA GLN A 268 -1.27 0.39 28.36
C GLN A 268 -0.27 0.17 27.23
N ASN A 269 -0.69 0.51 26.03
CA ASN A 269 0.17 0.60 24.87
C ASN A 269 0.19 2.06 24.38
N TRP A 270 1.34 2.68 24.51
CA TRP A 270 1.57 4.04 24.10
C TRP A 270 2.80 4.08 23.19
N ALA A 271 2.64 4.59 21.98
CA ALA A 271 3.74 4.76 21.04
C ALA A 271 3.55 6.02 20.19
N ARG A 272 4.66 6.65 19.87
CA ARG A 272 4.77 7.79 18.95
C ARG A 272 5.98 7.52 18.09
N ASN A 273 5.76 6.91 16.92
CA ASN A 273 6.82 6.56 15.99
C ASN A 273 6.73 7.49 14.79
N GLU A 274 7.86 8.04 14.41
CA GLU A 274 7.99 8.85 13.20
C GLU A 274 9.18 8.34 12.38
N LEU A 275 8.98 8.22 11.08
CA LEU A 275 10.01 7.82 10.13
C LEU A 275 9.92 8.70 8.89
N ASN A 276 11.02 9.33 8.56
CA ASN A 276 11.20 10.04 7.30
C ASN A 276 12.23 9.31 6.44
N ILE A 277 11.87 9.02 5.20
CA ILE A 277 12.74 8.40 4.21
C ILE A 277 12.84 9.32 3.02
N GLU A 278 14.04 9.70 2.66
CA GLU A 278 14.32 10.45 1.45
C GLU A 278 15.33 9.68 0.60
N ASN A 279 15.04 9.53 -0.70
CA ASN A 279 15.90 8.85 -1.65
C ASN A 279 16.03 9.66 -2.94
N TRP A 280 17.26 9.88 -3.37
CA TRP A 280 17.60 10.49 -4.65
C TRP A 280 18.23 9.45 -5.56
N ASN A 281 17.73 9.34 -6.77
CA ASN A 281 18.28 8.45 -7.77
C ASN A 281 18.60 9.23 -9.05
N VAL A 282 19.82 9.05 -9.56
CA VAL A 282 20.24 9.61 -10.85
C VAL A 282 20.78 8.48 -11.69
N SER A 283 20.26 8.31 -12.91
CA SER A 283 20.65 7.24 -13.80
C SER A 283 20.70 7.67 -15.27
N HIS A 284 21.49 6.94 -16.05
CA HIS A 284 21.61 7.10 -17.49
C HIS A 284 21.38 5.73 -18.16
N LYS A 285 20.54 5.74 -19.20
CA LYS A 285 20.28 4.55 -20.02
C LYS A 285 20.60 4.84 -21.47
N GLY A 286 21.41 4.00 -22.09
CA GLY A 286 21.69 4.04 -23.51
C GLY A 286 21.16 2.76 -24.17
N ASN A 287 20.45 2.87 -25.28
CA ASN A 287 20.00 1.74 -26.08
C ASN A 287 20.48 1.92 -27.50
N TYR A 288 21.25 0.93 -28.01
CA TYR A 288 21.73 0.90 -29.37
C TYR A 288 21.24 -0.38 -30.06
N ASP A 289 20.46 -0.18 -31.13
CA ASP A 289 19.96 -1.27 -31.98
C ASP A 289 20.86 -1.42 -33.20
N LYS A 290 21.44 -2.57 -33.37
CA LYS A 290 22.32 -2.87 -34.52
C LYS A 290 21.56 -3.12 -35.82
N GLY A 291 20.22 -3.33 -35.77
CA GLY A 291 19.40 -3.70 -36.91
C GLY A 291 19.31 -5.19 -37.10
#